data_1b04e1203dff755befc99a3f0cb98d58
#
_entry.id   1b04e1203dff755befc99a3f0cb98d58
#
_cell.length_a   1.000
_cell.length_b   1.000
_cell.length_c   1.000
_cell.angle_alpha   90.00
_cell.angle_beta   90.00
_cell.angle_gamma   90.00
#
_symmetry.space_group_name_H-M   'P 1'
#
loop_
_entity.id
_entity.type
_entity.pdbx_description
1 polymer ?
#
loop_
_entity_poly.entity_id
_entity_poly.type
_entity_poly.pdbx_seq_one_letter_code
_entity_poly.pdbx_strand_id
1 'polypeptide(L)'
;EVISTGYVGAPRGRKNCSDLGYCIRQQLNIPRGERYELCRSVHAEANAIISAEREKMIDSTLYLVGKEVGTGAYIEKSSSCSMCKRQIINAGIARVFIRDSRNEYRMVEVQDWIENDESLEFKNDDLIRASFVKFSSY
;
A
#
# COMPACT_ATOMS: atom_id res chain seq x y z
N GLU A 1 -4.08 -13.67 -17.90
CA GLU A 1 -4.45 -12.34 -18.39
C GLU A 1 -4.01 -11.27 -17.38
N VAL A 2 -3.36 -10.20 -17.84
CA VAL A 2 -3.06 -9.03 -17.02
C VAL A 2 -4.31 -8.15 -17.00
N ILE A 3 -4.86 -7.91 -15.80
CA ILE A 3 -6.09 -7.13 -15.64
C ILE A 3 -5.77 -5.63 -15.64
N SER A 4 -4.74 -5.24 -14.89
CA SER A 4 -4.30 -3.85 -14.80
C SER A 4 -2.87 -3.77 -14.30
N THR A 5 -2.28 -2.58 -14.39
CA THR A 5 -0.96 -2.29 -13.83
C THR A 5 -1.02 -0.99 -13.05
N GLY A 6 -0.07 -0.80 -12.14
CA GLY A 6 0.03 0.43 -11.36
C GLY A 6 1.46 0.68 -10.93
N TYR A 7 1.81 1.95 -10.81
CA TYR A 7 3.08 2.37 -10.24
C TYR A 7 2.83 3.56 -9.32
N VAL A 8 3.76 3.79 -8.41
CA VAL A 8 3.64 4.88 -7.45
C VAL A 8 3.86 6.22 -8.15
N GLY A 9 3.01 7.18 -7.86
CA GLY A 9 3.13 8.52 -8.42
C GLY A 9 2.06 9.45 -7.93
N ALA A 10 2.27 10.75 -8.13
CA ALA A 10 1.29 11.76 -7.78
C ALA A 10 -0.01 11.57 -8.57
N PRO A 11 -1.13 12.08 -8.07
CA PRO A 11 -2.39 12.04 -8.82
C PRO A 11 -2.24 12.69 -10.19
N ARG A 12 -3.07 12.25 -11.12
CA ARG A 12 -3.07 12.74 -12.49
C ARG A 12 -3.06 14.26 -12.54
N GLY A 13 -2.12 14.83 -13.29
CA GLY A 13 -1.98 16.27 -13.46
C GLY A 13 -1.20 16.98 -12.35
N ARG A 14 -0.75 16.25 -11.32
CA ARG A 14 0.06 16.81 -10.24
C ARG A 14 1.51 16.41 -10.38
N LYS A 15 2.42 17.24 -9.87
CA LYS A 15 3.86 16.96 -9.91
C LYS A 15 4.24 15.87 -8.91
N ASN A 16 5.15 15.00 -9.29
CA ASN A 16 5.73 14.01 -8.39
C ASN A 16 6.71 14.67 -7.40
N CYS A 17 7.02 13.99 -6.31
CA CYS A 17 8.04 14.44 -5.37
C CYS A 17 9.40 14.62 -6.06
N SER A 18 9.72 13.75 -7.01
CA SER A 18 10.96 13.88 -7.81
C SER A 18 11.00 15.16 -8.64
N ASP A 19 9.87 15.63 -9.14
CA ASP A 19 9.76 16.90 -9.88
C ASP A 19 9.95 18.10 -8.97
N LEU A 20 9.47 17.99 -7.73
CA LEU A 20 9.57 19.05 -6.73
C LEU A 20 10.96 19.08 -6.06
N GLY A 21 11.68 17.96 -6.10
CA GLY A 21 12.99 17.82 -5.47
C GLY A 21 12.95 17.55 -3.97
N TYR A 22 11.78 17.27 -3.39
CA TYR A 22 11.66 16.95 -1.97
C TYR A 22 10.44 16.06 -1.68
N CYS A 23 10.49 15.42 -0.51
CA CYS A 23 9.37 14.67 0.05
C CYS A 23 8.96 15.30 1.38
N ILE A 24 7.72 15.72 1.51
CA ILE A 24 7.24 16.40 2.72
C ILE A 24 7.37 15.51 3.97
N ARG A 25 7.15 14.21 3.83
CA ARG A 25 7.28 13.29 4.96
C ARG A 25 8.72 13.19 5.43
N GLN A 26 9.70 13.19 4.50
CA GLN A 26 11.12 13.21 4.85
C GLN A 26 11.51 14.53 5.51
N GLN A 27 11.02 15.66 5.01
CA GLN A 27 11.28 16.96 5.60
C GLN A 27 10.76 17.07 7.03
N LEU A 28 9.62 16.43 7.32
CA LEU A 28 9.03 16.41 8.65
C LEU A 28 9.56 15.27 9.53
N ASN A 29 10.53 14.49 9.03
CA ASN A 29 11.12 13.35 9.75
C ASN A 29 10.06 12.32 10.19
N ILE A 30 9.07 12.07 9.34
CA ILE A 30 8.02 11.10 9.63
C ILE A 30 8.53 9.69 9.36
N PRO A 31 8.42 8.77 10.33
CA PRO A 31 8.84 7.39 10.14
C PRO A 31 8.10 6.69 9.01
N ARG A 32 8.74 5.68 8.44
CA ARG A 32 8.13 4.85 7.40
C ARG A 32 6.87 4.17 7.94
N GLY A 33 5.81 4.17 7.15
CA GLY A 33 4.53 3.57 7.52
C GLY A 33 3.58 4.50 8.25
N GLU A 34 4.00 5.74 8.57
CA GLU A 34 3.19 6.69 9.31
C GLU A 34 2.82 7.92 8.48
N ARG A 35 1.69 8.53 8.80
CA ARG A 35 1.22 9.79 8.24
C ARG A 35 1.21 9.81 6.70
N TYR A 36 0.71 8.74 6.08
CA TYR A 36 0.63 8.66 4.62
C TYR A 36 -0.37 9.64 4.02
N GLU A 37 -1.26 10.22 4.82
CA GLU A 37 -2.16 11.29 4.38
C GLU A 37 -1.40 12.55 3.93
N LEU A 38 -0.16 12.70 4.36
CA LEU A 38 0.71 13.80 3.92
C LEU A 38 1.50 13.44 2.65
N CYS A 39 1.49 12.18 2.25
CA CYS A 39 2.19 11.74 1.06
C CYS A 39 1.46 12.23 -0.20
N ARG A 40 2.20 12.84 -1.10
CA ARG A 40 1.68 13.31 -2.39
C ARG A 40 1.30 12.16 -3.32
N SER A 41 1.98 11.03 -3.18
CA SER A 41 1.87 9.91 -4.13
C SER A 41 0.70 8.99 -3.83
N VAL A 42 0.09 8.48 -4.88
CA VAL A 42 -0.82 7.34 -4.81
C VAL A 42 0.04 6.08 -4.93
N HIS A 43 -0.16 5.13 -4.04
CA HIS A 43 0.62 3.90 -4.02
C HIS A 43 0.33 3.03 -5.26
N ALA A 44 1.31 2.23 -5.65
CA ALA A 44 1.21 1.38 -6.85
C ALA A 44 0.02 0.42 -6.78
N GLU A 45 -0.20 -0.18 -5.61
CA GLU A 45 -1.32 -1.10 -5.38
C GLU A 45 -2.66 -0.40 -5.58
N ALA A 46 -2.80 0.80 -5.02
CA ALA A 46 -4.01 1.61 -5.18
C ALA A 46 -4.26 1.97 -6.64
N ASN A 47 -3.22 2.36 -7.38
CA ASN A 47 -3.34 2.68 -8.79
C ASN A 47 -3.77 1.47 -9.63
N ALA A 48 -3.23 0.29 -9.34
CA ALA A 48 -3.63 -0.94 -10.02
C ALA A 48 -5.11 -1.28 -9.74
N ILE A 49 -5.54 -1.12 -8.50
CA ILE A 49 -6.93 -1.38 -8.09
C ILE A 49 -7.89 -0.41 -8.75
N ILE A 50 -7.56 0.89 -8.76
CA ILE A 50 -8.40 1.92 -9.37
C ILE A 50 -8.61 1.66 -10.87
N SER A 51 -7.60 1.09 -11.53
CA SER A 51 -7.63 0.84 -12.98
C SER A 51 -8.24 -0.51 -13.37
N ALA A 52 -8.60 -1.34 -12.40
CA ALA A 52 -9.09 -2.69 -12.65
C ALA A 52 -10.62 -2.78 -12.54
N GLU A 53 -11.21 -3.68 -13.28
CA GLU A 53 -12.62 -4.03 -13.11
C GLU A 53 -12.77 -4.87 -11.84
N ARG A 54 -13.72 -4.49 -10.97
CA ARG A 54 -13.92 -5.17 -9.70
C ARG A 54 -14.13 -6.67 -9.83
N GLU A 55 -14.98 -7.07 -10.78
CA GLU A 55 -15.31 -8.49 -10.96
C GLU A 55 -14.11 -9.33 -11.33
N LYS A 56 -13.16 -8.75 -12.05
CA LYS A 56 -11.92 -9.43 -12.43
C LYS A 56 -10.90 -9.50 -11.30
N MET A 57 -10.99 -8.60 -10.32
CA MET A 57 -10.07 -8.59 -9.17
C MET A 57 -10.39 -9.71 -8.17
N ILE A 58 -11.65 -10.14 -8.08
CA ILE A 58 -12.04 -11.20 -7.16
C ILE A 58 -11.29 -12.48 -7.52
N ASP A 59 -10.63 -13.09 -6.53
CA ASP A 59 -9.77 -14.27 -6.67
C ASP A 59 -8.51 -14.05 -7.53
N SER A 60 -8.17 -12.82 -7.83
CA SER A 60 -6.98 -12.49 -8.61
C SER A 60 -5.70 -12.57 -7.80
N THR A 61 -4.58 -12.41 -8.48
CA THR A 61 -3.24 -12.32 -7.89
C THR A 61 -2.65 -10.95 -8.19
N LEU A 62 -2.11 -10.30 -7.16
CA LEU A 62 -1.36 -9.06 -7.30
C LEU A 62 0.13 -9.36 -7.23
N TYR A 63 0.89 -8.84 -8.18
CA TYR A 63 2.35 -8.96 -8.20
C TYR A 63 2.96 -7.63 -7.80
N LEU A 64 3.77 -7.65 -6.74
CA LEU A 64 4.39 -6.45 -6.16
C LEU A 64 5.90 -6.51 -6.29
N VAL A 65 6.51 -5.42 -6.75
CA VAL A 65 7.96 -5.28 -6.79
C VAL A 65 8.34 -3.85 -6.41
N GLY A 66 9.34 -3.72 -5.54
CA GLY A 66 9.95 -2.45 -5.20
C GLY A 66 11.38 -2.41 -5.72
N LYS A 67 11.76 -1.29 -6.31
CA LYS A 67 13.13 -1.04 -6.77
C LYS A 67 13.58 0.34 -6.34
N GLU A 68 14.85 0.46 -6.00
CA GLU A 68 15.47 1.76 -5.75
C GLU A 68 15.66 2.53 -7.04
N VAL A 69 15.26 3.78 -7.03
CA VAL A 69 15.54 4.70 -8.15
C VAL A 69 17.04 5.03 -8.16
N GLY A 70 17.66 4.91 -9.31
CA GLY A 70 19.08 5.19 -9.50
C GLY A 70 19.94 3.94 -9.54
N THR A 71 19.76 2.98 -8.64
CA THR A 71 20.54 1.73 -8.64
C THR A 71 19.83 0.60 -9.36
N GLY A 72 18.49 0.62 -9.40
CA GLY A 72 17.66 -0.47 -9.91
C GLY A 72 17.66 -1.70 -9.03
N ALA A 73 18.21 -1.60 -7.81
CA ALA A 73 18.25 -2.72 -6.87
C ALA A 73 16.85 -3.04 -6.35
N TYR A 74 16.57 -4.33 -6.18
CA TYR A 74 15.31 -4.75 -5.57
C TYR A 74 15.29 -4.42 -4.09
N ILE A 75 14.12 -3.94 -3.60
CA ILE A 75 13.91 -3.70 -2.18
C ILE A 75 13.48 -5.02 -1.55
N GLU A 76 14.36 -5.60 -0.74
CA GLU A 76 14.06 -6.84 -0.03
C GLU A 76 13.02 -6.61 1.06
N LYS A 77 12.23 -7.64 1.34
CA LYS A 77 11.17 -7.64 2.36
C LYS A 77 10.15 -6.52 2.18
N SER A 78 9.97 -6.05 0.94
CA SER A 78 8.88 -5.12 0.67
C SER A 78 7.53 -5.77 0.97
N SER A 79 6.58 -4.95 1.34
CA SER A 79 5.21 -5.39 1.64
C SER A 79 4.28 -4.20 1.46
N SER A 80 3.01 -4.47 1.27
CA SER A 80 2.01 -3.41 1.23
C SER A 80 1.85 -2.78 2.61
N CYS A 81 1.68 -1.46 2.65
CA CYS A 81 1.36 -0.77 3.90
C CYS A 81 -0.05 -1.13 4.38
N SER A 82 -0.38 -0.81 5.63
CA SER A 82 -1.69 -1.14 6.21
C SER A 82 -2.85 -0.55 5.40
N MET A 83 -2.68 0.64 4.84
CA MET A 83 -3.68 1.27 4.00
C MET A 83 -3.93 0.45 2.72
N CYS A 84 -2.87 0.04 2.03
CA CYS A 84 -2.97 -0.77 0.82
C CYS A 84 -3.47 -2.19 1.11
N LYS A 85 -3.09 -2.78 2.23
CA LYS A 85 -3.61 -4.09 2.64
C LYS A 85 -5.15 -4.08 2.74
N ARG A 86 -5.72 -3.05 3.36
CA ARG A 86 -7.18 -2.91 3.46
C ARG A 86 -7.83 -2.81 2.09
N GLN A 87 -7.21 -2.06 1.17
CA GLN A 87 -7.72 -1.93 -0.20
C GLN A 87 -7.65 -3.26 -0.97
N ILE A 88 -6.56 -4.00 -0.82
CA ILE A 88 -6.36 -5.31 -1.43
C ILE A 88 -7.40 -6.30 -0.93
N ILE A 89 -7.65 -6.32 0.38
CA ILE A 89 -8.68 -7.16 0.99
C ILE A 89 -10.06 -6.85 0.39
N ASN A 90 -10.44 -5.59 0.37
CA ASN A 90 -11.76 -5.18 -0.10
C ASN A 90 -11.93 -5.33 -1.61
N ALA A 91 -10.85 -5.33 -2.37
CA ALA A 91 -10.88 -5.61 -3.81
C ALA A 91 -11.16 -7.08 -4.12
N GLY A 92 -11.02 -7.96 -3.13
CA GLY A 92 -11.21 -9.41 -3.31
C GLY A 92 -10.02 -10.13 -3.89
N ILE A 93 -8.84 -9.51 -3.90
CA ILE A 93 -7.61 -10.12 -4.37
C ILE A 93 -7.24 -11.26 -3.41
N ALA A 94 -6.93 -12.44 -3.95
CA ALA A 94 -6.69 -13.62 -3.13
C ALA A 94 -5.24 -13.79 -2.69
N ARG A 95 -4.30 -13.39 -3.53
CA ARG A 95 -2.87 -13.63 -3.30
C ARG A 95 -2.04 -12.42 -3.71
N VAL A 96 -0.94 -12.22 -2.99
CA VAL A 96 0.07 -11.23 -3.35
C VAL A 96 1.41 -11.95 -3.50
N PHE A 97 2.01 -11.85 -4.68
CA PHE A 97 3.38 -12.29 -4.90
C PHE A 97 4.31 -11.08 -4.78
N ILE A 98 5.29 -11.18 -3.89
CA ILE A 98 6.24 -10.11 -3.64
C ILE A 98 7.61 -10.57 -4.13
N ARG A 99 8.24 -9.77 -4.98
CA ARG A 99 9.57 -10.05 -5.48
C ARG A 99 10.61 -9.42 -4.55
N ASP A 100 11.44 -10.25 -3.92
CA ASP A 100 12.51 -9.79 -3.04
C ASP A 100 13.83 -9.58 -3.77
N SER A 101 14.08 -10.37 -4.81
CA SER A 101 15.28 -10.28 -5.63
C SER A 101 14.98 -10.74 -7.05
N ARG A 102 16.02 -10.82 -7.88
CA ARG A 102 15.84 -11.29 -9.26
C ARG A 102 15.24 -12.70 -9.32
N ASN A 103 15.58 -13.56 -8.36
CA ASN A 103 15.22 -14.97 -8.36
C ASN A 103 14.37 -15.41 -7.16
N GLU A 104 14.04 -14.48 -6.24
CA GLU A 104 13.32 -14.81 -5.02
C GLU A 104 11.97 -14.13 -4.95
N TYR A 105 10.95 -14.92 -4.63
CA TYR A 105 9.57 -14.47 -4.51
C TYR A 105 8.99 -14.99 -3.20
N ARG A 106 8.09 -14.23 -2.61
CA ARG A 106 7.23 -14.67 -1.52
C ARG A 106 5.77 -14.60 -1.97
N MET A 107 5.00 -15.59 -1.61
CA MET A 107 3.55 -15.56 -1.84
C MET A 107 2.84 -15.37 -0.51
N VAL A 108 1.94 -14.40 -0.45
CA VAL A 108 1.12 -14.11 0.72
C VAL A 108 -0.34 -14.37 0.37
N GLU A 109 -0.99 -15.19 1.18
CA GLU A 109 -2.44 -15.38 1.09
C GLU A 109 -3.13 -14.20 1.77
N VAL A 110 -4.00 -13.51 1.05
CA VAL A 110 -4.71 -12.34 1.61
C VAL A 110 -5.59 -12.76 2.78
N GLN A 111 -6.11 -13.97 2.77
CA GLN A 111 -6.87 -14.52 3.90
C GLN A 111 -6.07 -14.50 5.21
N ASP A 112 -4.76 -14.70 5.14
CA ASP A 112 -3.89 -14.61 6.31
C ASP A 112 -3.87 -13.19 6.89
N TRP A 113 -3.88 -12.16 6.06
CA TRP A 113 -4.01 -10.79 6.53
C TRP A 113 -5.34 -10.53 7.22
N ILE A 114 -6.42 -11.10 6.69
CA ILE A 114 -7.76 -10.94 7.28
C ILE A 114 -7.80 -11.54 8.68
N GLU A 115 -7.19 -12.69 8.87
CA GLU A 115 -7.28 -13.46 10.12
C GLU A 115 -6.21 -13.09 11.15
N ASN A 116 -4.98 -12.76 10.70
CA ASN A 116 -3.81 -12.76 11.57
C ASN A 116 -2.97 -11.47 11.54
N ASP A 117 -3.25 -10.51 10.65
CA ASP A 117 -2.41 -9.32 10.54
C ASP A 117 -2.77 -8.29 11.61
N GLU A 118 -1.98 -8.26 12.65
CA GLU A 118 -2.16 -7.36 13.79
C GLU A 118 -2.01 -5.88 13.43
N SER A 119 -1.35 -5.56 12.31
CA SER A 119 -1.19 -4.17 11.88
C SER A 119 -2.50 -3.52 11.47
N LEU A 120 -3.56 -4.31 11.25
CA LEU A 120 -4.89 -3.83 10.88
C LEU A 120 -5.78 -3.58 12.12
N GLU A 121 -5.31 -3.87 13.31
CA GLU A 121 -6.07 -3.77 14.55
C GLU A 121 -5.51 -2.71 15.48
N PHE A 122 -6.39 -2.05 16.22
CA PHE A 122 -6.00 -1.18 17.31
C PHE A 122 -5.69 -2.01 18.55
N LYS A 123 -4.46 -1.89 19.07
CA LYS A 123 -4.03 -2.56 20.29
C LYS A 123 -4.00 -1.62 21.50
N ASN A 124 -4.19 -0.31 21.27
CA ASN A 124 -4.11 0.71 22.30
C ASN A 124 -5.53 1.20 22.62
N ASP A 125 -5.98 0.97 23.84
CA ASP A 125 -7.31 1.38 24.31
C ASP A 125 -7.54 2.88 24.18
N ASP A 126 -6.51 3.69 24.36
CA ASP A 126 -6.62 5.15 24.23
C ASP A 126 -6.91 5.57 22.78
N LEU A 127 -6.34 4.88 21.81
CA LEU A 127 -6.64 5.12 20.40
C LEU A 127 -8.08 4.75 20.07
N ILE A 128 -8.57 3.65 20.60
CA ILE A 128 -9.96 3.22 20.43
C ILE A 128 -10.90 4.27 21.03
N ARG A 129 -10.64 4.74 22.25
CA ARG A 129 -11.45 5.78 22.91
C ARG A 129 -11.44 7.07 22.11
N ALA A 130 -10.29 7.49 21.59
CA ALA A 130 -10.18 8.70 20.77
C ALA A 130 -11.03 8.59 19.49
N SER A 131 -11.07 7.43 18.87
CA SER A 131 -11.91 7.18 17.71
C SER A 131 -13.39 7.28 18.03
N PHE A 132 -13.83 6.72 19.15
CA PHE A 132 -15.20 6.83 19.64
C PHE A 132 -15.60 8.26 19.94
N VAL A 133 -14.73 9.03 20.60
CA VAL A 133 -14.99 10.45 20.89
C VAL A 133 -15.21 11.24 19.60
N LYS A 134 -14.43 10.96 18.53
CA LYS A 134 -14.64 11.61 17.23
C LYS A 134 -16.01 11.31 16.64
N PHE A 135 -16.47 10.08 16.73
CA PHE A 135 -17.79 9.70 16.23
C PHE A 135 -18.93 10.30 17.07
N SER A 136 -18.75 10.40 18.37
CA SER A 136 -19.79 10.94 19.27
C SER A 136 -19.92 12.46 19.16
N SER A 137 -18.97 13.17 18.56
CA SER A 137 -19.05 14.63 18.35
C SER A 137 -19.90 15.04 17.14
N TYR A 138 -20.34 14.09 16.36
CA TYR A 138 -21.28 14.32 15.26
C TYR A 138 -22.69 14.00 15.71
#